data_49c762f80ebf8c2e3cce187514c9f070
#
_entry.id   49c762f80ebf8c2e3cce187514c9f070
#
_cell.length_a   1.000
_cell.length_b   1.000
_cell.length_c   1.000
_cell.angle_alpha   90.00
_cell.angle_beta   90.00
_cell.angle_gamma   90.00
#
_symmetry.space_group_name_H-M   'P 1'
#
loop_
_entity.id
_entity.type
_entity.pdbx_description
1 polymer ?
#
loop_
_entity_poly.entity_id
_entity_poly.type
_entity_poly.pdbx_seq_one_letter_code
_entity_poly.pdbx_strand_id
1 'polypeptide(L)'
;MADRDILERLQATIESRRGADPKASYVASLNAKGLDEILSKVAEEAVEVVLASRGGDRDQVVRETADLWFHCLVMLSWHGVPLAEVLAELERREGRSGIEEKASRPKGNP
;
A
#
# COMPACT_ATOMS: atom_id res chain seq x y z
N MET A 1 2.63 18.35 5.59
CA MET A 1 2.58 18.87 4.22
C MET A 1 3.21 17.89 3.24
N ALA A 2 4.50 17.68 3.34
CA ALA A 2 5.24 16.89 2.36
C ALA A 2 4.80 15.43 2.29
N ASP A 3 4.60 14.78 3.42
CA ASP A 3 4.30 13.34 3.46
C ASP A 3 2.98 13.02 2.76
N ARG A 4 1.97 13.83 3.03
CA ARG A 4 0.67 13.63 2.43
C ARG A 4 0.74 13.86 0.92
N ASP A 5 1.49 14.91 0.54
CA ASP A 5 1.64 15.26 -0.87
C ASP A 5 2.39 14.18 -1.65
N ILE A 6 3.42 13.56 -1.05
CA ILE A 6 4.18 12.52 -1.75
C ILE A 6 3.31 11.29 -2.02
N LEU A 7 2.48 10.90 -1.07
CA LEU A 7 1.60 9.75 -1.28
C LEU A 7 0.57 10.02 -2.37
N GLU A 8 0.01 11.22 -2.38
CA GLU A 8 -0.95 11.59 -3.43
C GLU A 8 -0.28 11.65 -4.80
N ARG A 9 0.92 12.23 -4.88
CA ARG A 9 1.66 12.29 -6.15
C ARG A 9 2.02 10.88 -6.62
N LEU A 10 2.41 10.02 -5.70
CA LEU A 10 2.77 8.65 -6.06
C LEU A 10 1.56 7.89 -6.59
N GLN A 11 0.39 8.06 -5.95
CA GLN A 11 -0.82 7.44 -6.46
C GLN A 11 -1.15 7.94 -7.87
N ALA A 12 -1.04 9.24 -8.10
CA ALA A 12 -1.30 9.81 -9.42
C ALA A 12 -0.34 9.23 -10.47
N THR A 13 0.93 9.06 -10.10
CA THR A 13 1.92 8.46 -10.99
C THR A 13 1.55 7.01 -11.31
N ILE A 14 1.18 6.24 -10.30
CA ILE A 14 0.77 4.84 -10.49
C ILE A 14 -0.43 4.77 -11.43
N GLU A 15 -1.43 5.61 -11.21
CA GLU A 15 -2.61 5.63 -12.08
C GLU A 15 -2.24 5.95 -13.52
N SER A 16 -1.33 6.88 -13.72
CA SER A 16 -0.92 7.29 -15.07
C SER A 16 -0.15 6.20 -15.80
N ARG A 17 0.41 5.23 -15.08
CA ARG A 17 1.23 4.17 -15.67
C ARG A 17 0.46 2.88 -15.91
N ARG A 18 -0.80 2.79 -15.52
CA ARG A 18 -1.56 1.55 -15.65
C ARG A 18 -1.67 1.06 -17.10
N GLY A 19 -1.83 1.98 -18.04
CA GLY A 19 -1.94 1.61 -19.45
C GLY A 19 -0.64 1.77 -20.23
N ALA A 20 0.47 1.98 -19.55
CA ALA A 20 1.76 2.17 -20.22
C ALA A 20 2.30 0.83 -20.72
N ASP A 21 3.43 0.91 -21.47
CA ASP A 21 4.10 -0.27 -21.99
C ASP A 21 4.68 -1.11 -20.83
N PRO A 22 4.25 -2.37 -20.68
CA PRO A 22 4.77 -3.22 -19.60
C PRO A 22 6.30 -3.40 -19.64
N LYS A 23 6.91 -3.23 -20.81
CA LYS A 23 8.37 -3.33 -20.93
C LYS A 23 9.08 -2.10 -20.39
N ALA A 24 8.38 -0.98 -20.28
CA ALA A 24 8.97 0.28 -19.86
C ALA A 24 8.51 0.73 -18.48
N SER A 25 7.49 0.07 -17.91
CA SER A 25 6.93 0.49 -16.63
C SER A 25 6.65 -0.72 -15.74
N TYR A 26 7.21 -0.71 -14.54
CA TYR A 26 6.96 -1.75 -13.56
C TYR A 26 5.48 -1.81 -13.17
N VAL A 27 4.84 -0.65 -12.98
CA VAL A 27 3.41 -0.61 -12.66
C VAL A 27 2.59 -1.25 -13.78
N ALA A 28 2.89 -0.89 -15.03
CA ALA A 28 2.19 -1.49 -16.17
C ALA A 28 2.40 -2.99 -16.23
N SER A 29 3.61 -3.46 -15.91
CA SER A 29 3.91 -4.90 -15.94
C SER A 29 3.10 -5.63 -14.86
N LEU A 30 2.97 -5.05 -13.68
CA LEU A 30 2.16 -5.65 -12.61
C LEU A 30 0.69 -5.71 -13.00
N ASN A 31 0.17 -4.62 -13.58
CA ASN A 31 -1.23 -4.60 -14.01
C ASN A 31 -1.48 -5.60 -15.13
N ALA A 32 -0.51 -5.76 -16.04
CA ALA A 32 -0.64 -6.74 -17.13
C ALA A 32 -0.67 -8.18 -16.60
N LYS A 33 0.08 -8.46 -15.54
CA LYS A 33 0.09 -9.79 -14.92
C LYS A 33 -1.16 -10.08 -14.10
N GLY A 34 -1.79 -9.04 -13.56
CA GLY A 34 -3.07 -9.17 -12.89
C GLY A 34 -2.99 -9.10 -11.38
N LEU A 35 -4.16 -9.18 -10.76
CA LEU A 35 -4.32 -8.99 -9.32
C LEU A 35 -3.49 -9.96 -8.49
N ASP A 36 -3.47 -11.24 -8.88
CA ASP A 36 -2.74 -12.23 -8.08
C ASP A 36 -1.26 -11.89 -7.97
N GLU A 37 -0.66 -11.38 -9.04
CA GLU A 37 0.74 -10.97 -8.99
C GLU A 37 0.91 -9.76 -8.07
N ILE A 38 0.01 -8.80 -8.15
CA ILE A 38 0.05 -7.62 -7.29
C ILE A 38 -0.04 -8.05 -5.82
N LEU A 39 -0.96 -8.96 -5.51
CA LEU A 39 -1.14 -9.44 -4.14
C LEU A 39 0.07 -10.24 -3.65
N SER A 40 0.69 -11.03 -4.54
CA SER A 40 1.93 -11.72 -4.21
C SER A 40 3.02 -10.74 -3.82
N LYS A 41 3.12 -9.62 -4.53
CA LYS A 41 4.13 -8.60 -4.20
C LYS A 41 3.84 -7.95 -2.87
N VAL A 42 2.57 -7.64 -2.57
CA VAL A 42 2.21 -7.07 -1.27
C VAL A 42 2.63 -8.03 -0.15
N ALA A 43 2.35 -9.33 -0.30
CA ALA A 43 2.71 -10.33 0.70
C ALA A 43 4.22 -10.44 0.85
N GLU A 44 4.97 -10.48 -0.27
CA GLU A 44 6.43 -10.56 -0.23
C GLU A 44 7.03 -9.36 0.49
N GLU A 45 6.57 -8.16 0.18
CA GLU A 45 7.12 -6.96 0.81
C GLU A 45 6.77 -6.89 2.29
N ALA A 46 5.61 -7.39 2.69
CA ALA A 46 5.27 -7.46 4.11
C ALA A 46 6.24 -8.38 4.86
N VAL A 47 6.58 -9.53 4.28
CA VAL A 47 7.57 -10.43 4.86
C VAL A 47 8.94 -9.75 4.94
N GLU A 48 9.33 -9.03 3.88
CA GLU A 48 10.61 -8.33 3.88
C GLU A 48 10.68 -7.27 4.98
N VAL A 49 9.58 -6.58 5.25
CA VAL A 49 9.53 -5.62 6.36
C VAL A 49 9.77 -6.33 7.70
N VAL A 50 9.13 -7.50 7.88
CA VAL A 50 9.32 -8.28 9.10
C VAL A 50 10.79 -8.69 9.28
N LEU A 51 11.38 -9.21 8.20
CA LEU A 51 12.78 -9.67 8.26
C LEU A 51 13.74 -8.50 8.49
N ALA A 52 13.50 -7.37 7.82
CA ALA A 52 14.35 -6.20 8.01
C ALA A 52 14.25 -5.68 9.44
N SER A 53 13.05 -5.67 10.00
CA SER A 53 12.83 -5.20 11.36
C SER A 53 13.53 -6.12 12.37
N ARG A 54 13.46 -7.43 12.17
CA ARG A 54 14.13 -8.38 13.05
C ARG A 54 15.65 -8.25 12.98
N GLY A 55 16.18 -7.92 11.80
CA GLY A 55 17.60 -7.74 11.62
C GLY A 55 18.14 -6.44 12.23
N GLY A 56 17.25 -5.47 12.45
CA GLY A 56 17.62 -4.22 13.13
C GLY A 56 18.38 -3.21 12.29
N ASP A 57 18.48 -3.42 10.98
CA ASP A 57 19.11 -2.45 10.08
C ASP A 57 18.09 -1.36 9.73
N ARG A 58 18.32 -0.17 10.29
CA ARG A 58 17.38 0.95 10.15
C ARG A 58 17.13 1.33 8.69
N ASP A 59 18.17 1.39 7.88
CA ASP A 59 18.01 1.78 6.47
C ASP A 59 17.20 0.75 5.70
N GLN A 60 17.41 -0.52 6.03
CA GLN A 60 16.67 -1.59 5.37
C GLN A 60 15.20 -1.56 5.76
N VAL A 61 14.90 -1.26 7.02
CA VAL A 61 13.52 -1.10 7.48
C VAL A 61 12.83 0.00 6.68
N VAL A 62 13.51 1.11 6.47
CA VAL A 62 12.94 2.22 5.68
C VAL A 62 12.66 1.79 4.24
N ARG A 63 13.64 1.14 3.59
CA ARG A 63 13.48 0.72 2.20
C ARG A 63 12.35 -0.28 2.03
N GLU A 64 12.30 -1.29 2.89
CA GLU A 64 11.28 -2.33 2.74
C GLU A 64 9.89 -1.80 3.08
N THR A 65 9.79 -0.89 4.04
CA THR A 65 8.51 -0.26 4.34
C THR A 65 8.02 0.56 3.15
N ALA A 66 8.92 1.31 2.51
CA ALA A 66 8.55 2.08 1.32
C ALA A 66 8.09 1.15 0.19
N ASP A 67 8.77 0.01 -0.01
CA ASP A 67 8.37 -0.96 -1.02
C ASP A 67 6.98 -1.52 -0.72
N LEU A 68 6.70 -1.82 0.54
CA LEU A 68 5.39 -2.32 0.93
C LEU A 68 4.31 -1.28 0.63
N TRP A 69 4.53 -0.04 1.01
CA TRP A 69 3.56 1.03 0.78
C TRP A 69 3.32 1.24 -0.72
N PHE A 70 4.40 1.19 -1.51
CA PHE A 70 4.28 1.32 -2.96
C PHE A 70 3.36 0.24 -3.54
N HIS A 71 3.58 -1.01 -3.16
CA HIS A 71 2.77 -2.10 -3.69
C HIS A 71 1.33 -2.05 -3.18
N CYS A 72 1.12 -1.55 -1.96
CA CYS A 72 -0.24 -1.31 -1.47
C CYS A 72 -0.95 -0.26 -2.33
N LEU A 73 -0.24 0.78 -2.76
CA LEU A 73 -0.84 1.79 -3.62
C LEU A 73 -1.17 1.21 -4.99
N VAL A 74 -0.33 0.32 -5.52
CA VAL A 74 -0.64 -0.36 -6.79
C VAL A 74 -1.92 -1.21 -6.62
N MET A 75 -2.04 -1.90 -5.51
CA MET A 75 -3.22 -2.70 -5.20
C MET A 75 -4.48 -1.82 -5.13
N LEU A 76 -4.40 -0.70 -4.44
CA LEU A 76 -5.52 0.23 -4.35
C LEU A 76 -5.92 0.74 -5.73
N SER A 77 -4.93 1.05 -6.56
CA SER A 77 -5.19 1.49 -7.93
C SER A 77 -5.93 0.42 -8.74
N TRP A 78 -5.53 -0.83 -8.59
CA TRP A 78 -6.23 -1.93 -9.26
C TRP A 78 -7.71 -1.96 -8.91
N HIS A 79 -8.03 -1.74 -7.64
CA HIS A 79 -9.42 -1.77 -7.19
C HIS A 79 -10.17 -0.45 -7.42
N GLY A 80 -9.51 0.56 -7.95
CA GLY A 80 -10.12 1.87 -8.13
C GLY A 80 -10.40 2.58 -6.81
N VAL A 81 -9.66 2.26 -5.76
CA VAL A 81 -9.84 2.86 -4.44
C VAL A 81 -8.87 4.04 -4.28
N PRO A 82 -9.40 5.27 -4.11
CA PRO A 82 -8.52 6.42 -3.91
C PRO A 82 -7.78 6.35 -2.57
N LEU A 83 -6.55 6.80 -2.57
CA LEU A 83 -5.77 6.90 -1.32
C LEU A 83 -6.54 7.69 -0.26
N ALA A 84 -7.28 8.73 -0.69
CA ALA A 84 -8.04 9.57 0.25
C ALA A 84 -9.00 8.75 1.12
N GLU A 85 -9.53 7.65 0.61
CA GLU A 85 -10.43 6.81 1.41
C GLU A 85 -9.69 6.09 2.53
N VAL A 86 -8.46 5.64 2.26
CA VAL A 86 -7.64 5.01 3.29
C VAL A 86 -7.26 6.05 4.35
N LEU A 87 -6.88 7.24 3.90
CA LEU A 87 -6.52 8.32 4.83
C LEU A 87 -7.70 8.71 5.71
N ALA A 88 -8.90 8.77 5.11
CA ALA A 88 -10.11 9.09 5.86
C ALA A 88 -10.39 8.03 6.93
N GLU A 89 -10.16 6.76 6.60
CA GLU A 89 -10.34 5.67 7.56
C GLU A 89 -9.35 5.81 8.72
N LEU A 90 -8.09 6.18 8.41
CA LEU A 90 -7.10 6.40 9.46
C LEU A 90 -7.48 7.59 10.34
N GLU A 91 -7.99 8.66 9.74
CA GLU A 91 -8.46 9.81 10.51
C GLU A 91 -9.61 9.44 11.43
N ARG A 92 -10.51 8.60 10.95
CA ARG A 92 -11.63 8.12 11.76
C ARG A 92 -11.14 7.37 13.01
N ARG A 93 -10.02 6.67 12.88
CA ARG A 93 -9.45 5.90 14.00
C ARG A 93 -8.59 6.74 14.92
N GLU A 94 -8.24 7.93 14.50
CA GLU A 94 -7.39 8.79 15.31
C GLU A 94 -8.06 9.10 16.63
N GLY A 95 -7.32 8.92 17.73
CA GLY A 95 -7.85 9.15 19.07
C GLY A 95 -8.69 8.01 19.64
N ARG A 96 -8.90 6.93 18.88
CA ARG A 96 -9.65 5.76 19.36
C ARG A 96 -8.69 4.64 19.70
N SER A 97 -9.04 3.86 20.75
CA SER A 97 -8.23 2.70 21.09
C SER A 97 -8.46 1.57 20.08
N GLY A 98 -7.47 0.69 19.95
CA GLY A 98 -7.63 -0.48 19.10
C GLY A 98 -8.78 -1.38 19.53
N ILE A 99 -9.04 -1.44 20.83
CA ILE A 99 -10.16 -2.23 21.37
C ILE A 99 -11.48 -1.63 20.91
N GLU A 100 -11.63 -0.31 21.01
CA GLU A 100 -12.84 0.38 20.55
C GLU A 100 -13.05 0.20 19.06
N GLU A 101 -11.98 0.30 18.28
CA GLU A 101 -12.08 0.14 16.84
C GLU A 101 -12.55 -1.26 16.46
N LYS A 102 -11.97 -2.28 17.08
CA LYS A 102 -12.33 -3.65 16.79
C LYS A 102 -13.79 -3.93 17.16
N ALA A 103 -14.24 -3.38 18.28
CA ALA A 103 -15.61 -3.57 18.73
C ALA A 103 -16.63 -2.92 17.79
N SER A 104 -16.22 -1.87 17.06
CA SER A 104 -17.13 -1.15 16.17
C SER A 104 -17.29 -1.80 14.80
N ARG A 105 -16.46 -2.80 14.48
CA ARG A 105 -16.51 -3.44 13.17
C ARG A 105 -17.72 -4.34 13.03
N PRO A 106 -18.29 -4.44 11.81
CA PRO A 106 -19.41 -5.34 11.58
C PRO A 106 -19.00 -6.78 11.87
N LYS A 107 -19.92 -7.54 12.49
CA LYS A 107 -19.68 -8.95 12.78
C LYS A 107 -19.62 -9.76 11.50
N GLY A 108 -18.78 -10.79 11.51
CA GLY A 108 -18.65 -11.68 10.38
C GLY A 108 -17.77 -11.13 9.27
N ASN A 109 -17.21 -9.96 9.43
CA ASN A 109 -16.28 -9.37 8.46
C ASN A 109 -14.89 -9.91 8.75
N PRO A 110 -14.29 -10.68 7.80
CA PRO A 110 -12.97 -11.25 7.99
C PRO A 110 -11.86 -10.22 8.02
#